data_34a3e6065559af06ca644e0a52d94514
#
_entry.id   34a3e6065559af06ca644e0a52d94514
#
_cell.length_a   1.000
_cell.length_b   1.000
_cell.length_c   1.000
_cell.angle_alpha   90.00
_cell.angle_beta   90.00
_cell.angle_gamma   90.00
#
_symmetry.space_group_name_H-M   'P 1'
#
loop_
_entity.id
_entity.type
_entity.pdbx_description
1 polymer ?
#
loop_
_entity_poly.entity_id
_entity_poly.type
_entity_poly.pdbx_seq_one_letter_code
_entity_poly.pdbx_strand_id
1 'polypeptide(L)'
;MGSILKQALITVSATGRKNVWLKNKIRHFSASHFSVRIVIVILLCCAPTTWSAQRPKADLKPSIPDVEVLDQEGKRIHFYSDLIKGKVVVISFLFTTCKLYCPMQGDSLSKVQSLLGERLGRDINLITVSLDPENDTHERLKAWGAMFGAKPGWTFVTGAKPEIDKISMALTGAVALKGEHSPVVYIGNDKTGIWIRAYGLHDPEKFNKLIEEAIDNSPTEPGQKGGRFQQ
;
A
#
# COMPACT_ATOMS: atom_id res chain seq x y z
N MET A 1 23.30 -30.36 -41.88
CA MET A 1 22.84 -31.75 -41.74
C MET A 1 21.84 -31.72 -40.60
N GLY A 2 20.59 -31.80 -40.77
CA GLY A 2 19.59 -32.57 -41.45
C GLY A 2 18.49 -32.74 -40.44
N SER A 3 17.38 -32.02 -40.65
CA SER A 3 16.06 -32.52 -41.06
C SER A 3 15.50 -33.62 -40.17
N ILE A 4 14.29 -33.41 -39.64
CA ILE A 4 13.02 -33.91 -40.18
C ILE A 4 11.81 -33.42 -39.34
N LEU A 5 10.95 -32.69 -40.04
CA LEU A 5 9.54 -32.50 -39.70
C LEU A 5 8.81 -33.83 -39.83
N LYS A 6 7.80 -34.12 -38.97
CA LYS A 6 6.65 -34.94 -39.35
C LYS A 6 5.34 -34.32 -38.85
N GLN A 7 4.59 -33.80 -39.81
CA GLN A 7 3.17 -33.52 -39.76
C GLN A 7 2.39 -34.82 -39.64
N ALA A 8 1.35 -34.84 -38.81
CA ALA A 8 0.30 -35.85 -38.86
C ALA A 8 -1.02 -35.16 -39.24
N LEU A 9 -1.37 -35.30 -40.49
CA LEU A 9 -2.70 -35.08 -41.04
C LEU A 9 -3.63 -36.21 -40.56
N ILE A 10 -4.73 -35.84 -39.93
CA ILE A 10 -5.85 -36.74 -39.69
C ILE A 10 -6.95 -36.36 -40.67
N THR A 11 -7.15 -37.21 -41.64
CA THR A 11 -8.23 -37.25 -42.62
C THR A 11 -9.54 -37.61 -41.95
N VAL A 12 -10.57 -36.75 -42.11
CA VAL A 12 -11.96 -37.10 -41.77
C VAL A 12 -12.62 -37.76 -42.99
N SER A 13 -13.00 -39.00 -42.82
CA SER A 13 -13.78 -39.74 -43.79
C SER A 13 -15.27 -39.51 -43.56
N ALA A 14 -15.93 -39.09 -44.60
CA ALA A 14 -17.39 -38.96 -44.68
C ALA A 14 -18.02 -40.31 -45.03
N THR A 15 -18.95 -40.76 -44.23
CA THR A 15 -19.95 -41.74 -44.68
C THR A 15 -21.29 -41.40 -44.10
N GLY A 16 -22.17 -41.10 -45.02
CA GLY A 16 -23.57 -40.77 -44.78
C GLY A 16 -24.42 -41.97 -44.40
N ARG A 17 -25.47 -41.72 -43.68
CA ARG A 17 -26.73 -42.46 -43.78
C ARG A 17 -27.94 -41.62 -43.48
N LYS A 18 -28.93 -41.82 -44.37
CA LYS A 18 -30.15 -41.12 -44.62
C LYS A 18 -31.21 -41.26 -43.52
N ASN A 19 -31.97 -40.18 -43.36
CA ASN A 19 -33.43 -40.12 -43.17
C ASN A 19 -34.15 -41.16 -42.29
N VAL A 20 -34.81 -40.66 -41.25
CA VAL A 20 -36.19 -41.08 -40.96
C VAL A 20 -36.95 -39.97 -40.31
N TRP A 21 -38.07 -39.67 -40.94
CA TRP A 21 -39.22 -38.91 -40.55
C TRP A 21 -39.62 -38.97 -39.08
N LEU A 22 -39.92 -37.80 -38.49
CA LEU A 22 -40.99 -37.72 -37.50
C LEU A 22 -41.71 -36.36 -37.64
N LYS A 23 -42.91 -36.47 -38.26
CA LYS A 23 -43.90 -35.42 -38.38
C LYS A 23 -44.50 -35.08 -37.00
N ASN A 24 -44.71 -33.81 -36.78
CA ASN A 24 -45.82 -33.20 -36.08
C ASN A 24 -46.20 -33.67 -34.67
N LYS A 25 -45.89 -32.80 -33.72
CA LYS A 25 -46.89 -32.37 -32.72
C LYS A 25 -46.56 -30.98 -32.21
N ILE A 26 -47.02 -29.97 -32.97
CA ILE A 26 -47.10 -28.62 -32.45
C ILE A 26 -48.22 -28.61 -31.41
N ARG A 27 -47.91 -28.71 -30.15
CA ARG A 27 -48.83 -28.35 -29.08
C ARG A 27 -48.66 -26.87 -28.83
N HIS A 28 -49.72 -26.13 -29.05
CA HIS A 28 -49.86 -24.76 -28.61
C HIS A 28 -49.54 -24.66 -27.13
N PHE A 29 -48.34 -24.15 -26.85
CA PHE A 29 -47.97 -23.77 -25.48
C PHE A 29 -48.21 -22.26 -25.38
N SER A 30 -49.22 -21.91 -24.57
CA SER A 30 -49.67 -20.55 -24.32
C SER A 30 -48.50 -19.66 -23.89
N ALA A 31 -48.16 -18.66 -24.70
CA ALA A 31 -46.98 -17.81 -24.59
C ALA A 31 -47.25 -16.56 -23.74
N SER A 32 -47.93 -16.65 -22.59
CA SER A 32 -48.24 -15.43 -21.84
C SER A 32 -47.62 -15.31 -20.44
N HIS A 33 -47.06 -16.37 -19.88
CA HIS A 33 -46.46 -16.27 -18.53
C HIS A 33 -44.98 -16.56 -18.43
N PHE A 34 -44.33 -17.00 -19.51
CA PHE A 34 -42.91 -17.34 -19.47
C PHE A 34 -42.02 -16.13 -19.79
N SER A 35 -42.49 -15.17 -20.60
CA SER A 35 -41.70 -13.98 -20.96
C SER A 35 -41.51 -12.98 -19.82
N VAL A 36 -42.51 -12.86 -18.93
CA VAL A 36 -42.42 -11.90 -17.81
C VAL A 36 -41.42 -12.38 -16.75
N ARG A 37 -41.32 -13.69 -16.51
CA ARG A 37 -40.39 -14.25 -15.50
C ARG A 37 -38.94 -14.17 -15.95
N ILE A 38 -38.65 -14.31 -17.26
CA ILE A 38 -37.26 -14.21 -17.77
C ILE A 38 -36.80 -12.76 -17.75
N VAL A 39 -37.68 -11.77 -18.04
CA VAL A 39 -37.32 -10.35 -17.99
C VAL A 39 -37.04 -9.91 -16.56
N ILE A 40 -37.77 -10.43 -15.55
CA ILE A 40 -37.52 -10.10 -14.15
C ILE A 40 -36.19 -10.70 -13.66
N VAL A 41 -35.83 -11.91 -14.10
CA VAL A 41 -34.54 -12.53 -13.73
C VAL A 41 -33.35 -11.80 -14.39
N ILE A 42 -33.49 -11.30 -15.62
CA ILE A 42 -32.42 -10.54 -16.28
C ILE A 42 -32.25 -9.16 -15.66
N LEU A 43 -33.34 -8.50 -15.20
CA LEU A 43 -33.27 -7.21 -14.52
C LEU A 43 -32.67 -7.29 -13.12
N LEU A 44 -32.76 -8.44 -12.42
CA LEU A 44 -32.12 -8.66 -11.13
C LEU A 44 -30.61 -9.01 -11.26
N CYS A 45 -30.13 -9.47 -12.39
CA CYS A 45 -28.70 -9.76 -12.62
C CYS A 45 -27.87 -8.54 -13.03
N CYS A 46 -28.50 -7.42 -13.39
CA CYS A 46 -27.81 -6.16 -13.75
C CYS A 46 -27.70 -5.17 -12.60
N ALA A 47 -27.72 -5.62 -11.35
CA ALA A 47 -27.32 -4.76 -10.25
C ALA A 47 -25.85 -4.36 -10.47
N PRO A 48 -25.52 -3.05 -10.56
CA PRO A 48 -24.14 -2.63 -10.64
C PRO A 48 -23.47 -3.13 -9.37
N THR A 49 -22.56 -4.09 -9.49
CA THR A 49 -21.64 -4.43 -8.43
C THR A 49 -20.77 -3.20 -8.22
N THR A 50 -21.18 -2.32 -7.32
CA THR A 50 -20.32 -1.25 -6.84
C THR A 50 -19.15 -1.95 -6.17
N TRP A 51 -18.03 -2.02 -6.89
CA TRP A 51 -16.75 -2.38 -6.32
C TRP A 51 -16.42 -1.28 -5.32
N SER A 52 -16.84 -1.48 -4.08
CA SER A 52 -16.40 -0.65 -2.96
C SER A 52 -14.89 -0.89 -2.84
N ALA A 53 -14.10 0.01 -3.40
CA ALA A 53 -12.68 0.02 -3.12
C ALA A 53 -12.55 0.14 -1.60
N GLN A 54 -12.12 -0.94 -0.95
CA GLN A 54 -11.87 -0.95 0.47
C GLN A 54 -10.82 0.12 0.77
N ARG A 55 -11.24 1.23 1.38
CA ARG A 55 -10.31 2.21 1.91
C ARG A 55 -9.42 1.50 2.93
N PRO A 56 -8.12 1.80 2.96
CA PRO A 56 -7.28 1.35 4.06
C PRO A 56 -7.97 1.72 5.36
N LYS A 57 -8.17 0.74 6.23
CA LYS A 57 -8.74 0.99 7.55
C LYS A 57 -7.72 1.82 8.32
N ALA A 58 -8.11 3.01 8.79
CA ALA A 58 -7.28 3.77 9.70
C ALA A 58 -7.05 2.91 10.96
N ASP A 59 -5.80 2.64 11.27
CA ASP A 59 -5.44 1.91 12.48
C ASP A 59 -5.57 2.86 13.68
N LEU A 60 -5.80 2.30 14.86
CA LEU A 60 -5.75 3.07 16.10
C LEU A 60 -4.35 3.67 16.25
N LYS A 61 -4.25 4.91 16.80
CA LYS A 61 -2.97 5.54 17.08
C LYS A 61 -2.08 4.59 17.88
N PRO A 62 -0.90 4.20 17.34
CA PRO A 62 0.01 3.34 18.08
C PRO A 62 0.58 4.08 19.28
N SER A 63 0.83 3.36 20.38
CA SER A 63 1.56 3.89 21.52
C SER A 63 3.05 3.93 21.21
N ILE A 64 3.51 5.02 20.58
CA ILE A 64 4.88 5.16 20.12
C ILE A 64 5.77 5.55 21.31
N PRO A 65 6.85 4.79 21.59
CA PRO A 65 7.75 5.09 22.70
C PRO A 65 8.59 6.33 22.43
N ASP A 66 8.81 7.14 23.45
CA ASP A 66 9.70 8.31 23.40
C ASP A 66 11.11 7.93 23.84
N VAL A 67 11.75 7.07 23.08
CA VAL A 67 13.09 6.55 23.35
C VAL A 67 14.17 7.44 22.74
N GLU A 68 15.36 7.42 23.34
CA GLU A 68 16.53 8.08 22.78
C GLU A 68 17.09 7.29 21.59
N VAL A 69 17.31 7.99 20.48
CA VAL A 69 17.91 7.44 19.25
C VAL A 69 18.97 8.40 18.71
N LEU A 70 19.75 7.96 17.75
CA LEU A 70 20.72 8.78 17.02
C LEU A 70 20.16 9.09 15.63
N ASP A 71 20.22 10.35 15.23
CA ASP A 71 19.96 10.74 13.85
C ASP A 71 21.20 10.45 12.96
N GLN A 72 21.09 10.69 11.67
CA GLN A 72 22.18 10.47 10.70
C GLN A 72 23.38 11.41 10.92
N GLU A 73 23.27 12.45 11.71
CA GLU A 73 24.38 13.32 12.10
C GLU A 73 25.05 12.89 13.43
N GLY A 74 24.57 11.78 14.03
CA GLY A 74 25.04 11.29 15.32
C GLY A 74 24.48 12.06 16.52
N LYS A 75 23.50 12.93 16.30
CA LYS A 75 22.85 13.68 17.37
C LYS A 75 21.85 12.79 18.10
N ARG A 76 21.86 12.83 19.44
CA ARG A 76 20.85 12.20 20.29
C ARG A 76 19.55 13.00 20.23
N ILE A 77 18.46 12.32 19.95
CA ILE A 77 17.12 12.88 19.85
C ILE A 77 16.10 11.90 20.45
N HIS A 78 14.96 12.40 20.86
CA HIS A 78 13.83 11.59 21.32
C HIS A 78 12.90 11.25 20.14
N PHE A 79 12.63 9.98 19.94
CA PHE A 79 11.93 9.49 18.76
C PHE A 79 10.52 10.10 18.60
N TYR A 80 9.73 10.12 19.68
CA TYR A 80 8.40 10.69 19.62
C TYR A 80 8.42 12.22 19.75
N SER A 81 9.05 12.75 20.79
CA SER A 81 8.99 14.18 21.12
C SER A 81 9.58 15.07 20.04
N ASP A 82 10.71 14.67 19.42
CA ASP A 82 11.41 15.50 18.45
C ASP A 82 10.93 15.28 17.01
N LEU A 83 10.54 14.04 16.66
CA LEU A 83 10.25 13.69 15.27
C LEU A 83 8.76 13.62 14.94
N ILE A 84 7.90 13.26 15.90
CA ILE A 84 6.51 12.86 15.63
C ILE A 84 5.50 13.84 16.24
N LYS A 85 5.75 14.28 17.46
CA LYS A 85 4.80 15.06 18.24
C LYS A 85 4.27 16.28 17.49
N GLY A 86 2.95 16.31 17.27
CA GLY A 86 2.25 17.41 16.61
C GLY A 86 2.48 17.52 15.10
N LYS A 87 3.04 16.50 14.46
CA LYS A 87 3.36 16.50 13.02
C LYS A 87 2.61 15.40 12.26
N VAL A 88 2.61 15.53 10.96
CA VAL A 88 2.35 14.42 10.04
C VAL A 88 3.66 13.72 9.75
N VAL A 89 3.68 12.41 9.81
CA VAL A 89 4.91 11.62 9.62
C VAL A 89 4.70 10.48 8.65
N VAL A 90 5.75 10.18 7.89
CA VAL A 90 5.87 8.98 7.08
C VAL A 90 7.05 8.18 7.66
N ILE A 91 6.75 7.05 8.29
CA ILE A 91 7.76 6.22 8.94
C ILE A 91 8.00 4.97 8.11
N SER A 92 9.23 4.76 7.71
CA SER A 92 9.70 3.59 6.98
C SER A 92 10.81 2.88 7.73
N PHE A 93 11.11 1.66 7.31
CA PHE A 93 12.16 0.85 7.90
C PHE A 93 13.17 0.41 6.84
N LEU A 94 14.42 0.31 7.24
CA LEU A 94 15.50 -0.18 6.38
C LEU A 94 16.52 -1.01 7.16
N PHE A 95 17.39 -1.66 6.44
CA PHE A 95 18.75 -1.99 6.82
C PHE A 95 19.68 -1.74 5.62
N THR A 96 20.83 -1.11 5.85
CA THR A 96 21.71 -0.61 4.77
C THR A 96 22.27 -1.73 3.89
N THR A 97 22.29 -2.96 4.39
CA THR A 97 22.74 -4.15 3.65
C THR A 97 21.68 -4.76 2.74
N CYS A 98 20.44 -4.28 2.76
CA CYS A 98 19.37 -4.72 1.86
C CYS A 98 19.67 -4.28 0.42
N LYS A 99 19.59 -5.23 -0.51
CA LYS A 99 19.92 -4.97 -1.93
C LYS A 99 18.72 -4.87 -2.85
N LEU A 100 17.51 -5.08 -2.34
CA LEU A 100 16.32 -5.13 -3.19
C LEU A 100 15.25 -4.12 -2.75
N TYR A 101 14.55 -4.39 -1.67
CA TYR A 101 13.38 -3.57 -1.30
C TYR A 101 13.76 -2.20 -0.73
N CYS A 102 14.80 -2.11 0.11
CA CYS A 102 15.17 -0.84 0.72
C CYS A 102 15.63 0.21 -0.30
N PRO A 103 16.46 -0.11 -1.32
CA PRO A 103 16.77 0.86 -2.37
C PRO A 103 15.54 1.31 -3.17
N MET A 104 14.63 0.41 -3.51
CA MET A 104 13.40 0.75 -4.21
C MET A 104 12.49 1.66 -3.36
N GLN A 105 12.41 1.41 -2.05
CA GLN A 105 11.68 2.24 -1.11
C GLN A 105 12.35 3.62 -0.98
N GLY A 106 13.68 3.68 -0.93
CA GLY A 106 14.45 4.92 -0.91
C GLY A 106 14.19 5.79 -2.14
N ASP A 107 14.17 5.19 -3.34
CA ASP A 107 13.83 5.89 -4.59
C ASP A 107 12.40 6.42 -4.56
N SER A 108 11.44 5.62 -4.09
CA SER A 108 10.06 6.06 -3.95
C SER A 108 9.93 7.24 -2.98
N LEU A 109 10.56 7.17 -1.79
CA LEU A 109 10.53 8.24 -0.81
C LEU A 109 11.27 9.50 -1.26
N SER A 110 12.31 9.39 -2.08
CA SER A 110 12.97 10.54 -2.73
C SER A 110 12.02 11.30 -3.65
N LYS A 111 11.17 10.58 -4.38
CA LYS A 111 10.12 11.20 -5.20
C LYS A 111 9.01 11.82 -4.36
N VAL A 112 8.58 11.14 -3.29
CA VAL A 112 7.64 11.69 -2.30
C VAL A 112 8.19 12.97 -1.69
N GLN A 113 9.46 12.99 -1.29
CA GLN A 113 10.16 14.21 -0.81
C GLN A 113 10.01 15.36 -1.80
N SER A 114 10.16 15.09 -3.09
CA SER A 114 10.03 16.09 -4.15
C SER A 114 8.59 16.62 -4.28
N LEU A 115 7.59 15.74 -4.16
CA LEU A 115 6.17 16.12 -4.17
C LEU A 115 5.77 16.96 -2.95
N LEU A 116 6.35 16.68 -1.79
CA LEU A 116 6.08 17.42 -0.55
C LEU A 116 6.63 18.85 -0.59
N GLY A 117 7.72 19.10 -1.32
CA GLY A 117 8.33 20.40 -1.46
C GLY A 117 8.66 21.07 -0.11
N GLU A 118 8.21 22.29 0.10
CA GLU A 118 8.44 23.08 1.33
C GLU A 118 7.68 22.58 2.57
N ARG A 119 6.74 21.65 2.40
CA ARG A 119 6.03 21.03 3.52
C ARG A 119 6.93 20.04 4.29
N LEU A 120 7.95 19.50 3.60
CA LEU A 120 8.91 18.59 4.21
C LEU A 120 9.73 19.33 5.29
N GLY A 121 9.79 18.75 6.47
CA GLY A 121 10.50 19.32 7.64
C GLY A 121 9.71 20.41 8.38
N ARG A 122 8.71 21.03 7.75
CA ARG A 122 7.82 22.02 8.38
C ARG A 122 6.58 21.34 8.97
N ASP A 123 5.81 20.72 8.14
CA ASP A 123 4.50 20.12 8.48
C ASP A 123 4.54 18.59 8.46
N ILE A 124 5.40 18.04 7.61
CA ILE A 124 5.51 16.61 7.35
C ILE A 124 6.97 16.18 7.51
N ASN A 125 7.20 15.15 8.29
CA ASN A 125 8.53 14.51 8.42
C ASN A 125 8.54 13.14 7.74
N LEU A 126 9.60 12.86 7.00
CA LEU A 126 9.97 11.52 6.61
C LEU A 126 10.96 10.96 7.65
N ILE A 127 10.68 9.78 8.16
CA ILE A 127 11.50 9.12 9.17
C ILE A 127 11.82 7.72 8.67
N THR A 128 13.10 7.37 8.63
CA THR A 128 13.53 6.02 8.26
C THR A 128 14.30 5.40 9.40
N VAL A 129 13.78 4.29 9.94
CA VAL A 129 14.31 3.60 11.12
C VAL A 129 15.16 2.42 10.68
N SER A 130 16.41 2.33 11.13
CA SER A 130 17.22 1.14 10.92
C SER A 130 16.71 -0.01 11.80
N LEU A 131 16.59 -1.20 11.19
CA LEU A 131 16.27 -2.44 11.88
C LEU A 131 17.52 -3.27 12.25
N ASP A 132 18.70 -2.81 11.84
CA ASP A 132 20.00 -3.46 12.07
C ASP A 132 21.00 -2.48 12.72
N PRO A 133 20.68 -1.92 13.90
CA PRO A 133 21.48 -0.86 14.52
C PRO A 133 22.90 -1.29 14.89
N GLU A 134 23.17 -2.59 14.97
CA GLU A 134 24.52 -3.12 15.20
C GLU A 134 25.45 -2.89 14.00
N ASN A 135 24.89 -2.87 12.80
CA ASN A 135 25.62 -2.65 11.55
C ASN A 135 25.36 -1.27 10.95
N ASP A 136 24.20 -0.69 11.17
CA ASP A 136 23.78 0.57 10.59
C ASP A 136 24.14 1.75 11.51
N THR A 137 25.42 2.15 11.46
CA THR A 137 25.86 3.36 12.17
C THR A 137 25.24 4.60 11.57
N HIS A 138 25.26 5.72 12.30
CA HIS A 138 24.70 6.98 11.81
C HIS A 138 25.39 7.46 10.52
N GLU A 139 26.71 7.22 10.35
CA GLU A 139 27.44 7.56 9.13
C GLU A 139 26.98 6.70 7.96
N ARG A 140 26.71 5.41 8.17
CA ARG A 140 26.16 4.54 7.12
C ARG A 140 24.76 4.98 6.70
N LEU A 141 23.93 5.38 7.66
CA LEU A 141 22.61 5.93 7.38
C LEU A 141 22.70 7.27 6.63
N LYS A 142 23.65 8.14 7.01
CA LYS A 142 23.93 9.40 6.29
C LYS A 142 24.33 9.14 4.84
N ALA A 143 25.27 8.21 4.62
CA ALA A 143 25.70 7.81 3.29
C ALA A 143 24.56 7.21 2.48
N TRP A 144 23.71 6.37 3.12
CA TRP A 144 22.54 5.79 2.47
C TRP A 144 21.53 6.88 2.07
N GLY A 145 21.19 7.80 2.96
CA GLY A 145 20.31 8.93 2.65
C GLY A 145 20.84 9.82 1.51
N ALA A 146 22.15 10.04 1.46
CA ALA A 146 22.80 10.82 0.40
C ALA A 146 22.60 10.17 -0.99
N MET A 147 22.55 8.84 -1.10
CA MET A 147 22.29 8.14 -2.37
C MET A 147 20.92 8.49 -2.96
N PHE A 148 19.95 8.86 -2.13
CA PHE A 148 18.59 9.23 -2.53
C PHE A 148 18.33 10.73 -2.45
N GLY A 149 19.37 11.53 -2.24
CA GLY A 149 19.26 12.99 -2.16
C GLY A 149 18.38 13.46 -1.00
N ALA A 150 18.49 12.80 0.15
CA ALA A 150 17.73 13.15 1.34
C ALA A 150 17.97 14.63 1.75
N LYS A 151 16.89 15.35 1.99
CA LYS A 151 16.89 16.77 2.36
C LYS A 151 16.48 16.94 3.82
N PRO A 152 16.68 18.12 4.43
CA PRO A 152 16.14 18.44 5.75
C PRO A 152 14.65 18.09 5.83
N GLY A 153 14.23 17.41 6.92
CA GLY A 153 12.89 16.86 7.06
C GLY A 153 12.78 15.38 6.72
N TRP A 154 13.83 14.79 6.13
CA TRP A 154 13.98 13.35 6.05
C TRP A 154 15.08 12.89 7.01
N THR A 155 14.68 12.26 8.12
CA THR A 155 15.57 11.84 9.22
C THR A 155 15.73 10.33 9.20
N PHE A 156 16.97 9.90 9.30
CA PHE A 156 17.32 8.48 9.46
C PHE A 156 17.75 8.25 10.90
N VAL A 157 17.22 7.20 11.53
CA VAL A 157 17.50 6.94 12.93
C VAL A 157 18.06 5.53 13.15
N THR A 158 19.04 5.46 14.05
CA THR A 158 19.60 4.26 14.63
C THR A 158 19.73 4.45 16.14
N GLY A 159 20.24 3.47 16.88
CA GLY A 159 20.40 3.60 18.32
C GLY A 159 20.69 2.26 19.00
N ALA A 160 20.47 2.20 20.30
CA ALA A 160 20.58 0.94 21.02
C ALA A 160 19.51 -0.04 20.50
N LYS A 161 19.92 -1.30 20.27
CA LYS A 161 19.01 -2.35 19.74
C LYS A 161 17.70 -2.46 20.53
N PRO A 162 17.69 -2.46 21.88
CA PRO A 162 16.44 -2.53 22.64
C PRO A 162 15.49 -1.35 22.37
N GLU A 163 16.02 -0.16 22.11
CA GLU A 163 15.20 1.03 21.83
C GLU A 163 14.60 0.95 20.42
N ILE A 164 15.37 0.52 19.44
CA ILE A 164 14.88 0.26 18.08
C ILE A 164 13.81 -0.86 18.09
N ASP A 165 13.99 -1.90 18.88
CA ASP A 165 13.02 -2.98 19.02
C ASP A 165 11.69 -2.49 19.62
N LYS A 166 11.73 -1.56 20.59
CA LYS A 166 10.51 -0.93 21.14
C LYS A 166 9.76 -0.13 20.06
N ILE A 167 10.47 0.62 19.22
CA ILE A 167 9.87 1.35 18.09
C ILE A 167 9.23 0.38 17.09
N SER A 168 9.98 -0.65 16.70
CA SER A 168 9.49 -1.67 15.78
C SER A 168 8.25 -2.37 16.33
N MET A 169 8.29 -2.83 17.59
CA MET A 169 7.16 -3.49 18.24
C MET A 169 5.93 -2.59 18.31
N ALA A 170 6.09 -1.31 18.64
CA ALA A 170 4.98 -0.37 18.76
C ALA A 170 4.29 -0.11 17.40
N LEU A 171 5.04 -0.08 16.31
CA LEU A 171 4.52 0.21 14.98
C LEU A 171 4.09 -1.05 14.24
N THR A 172 4.89 -2.11 14.26
CA THR A 172 4.66 -3.31 13.45
C THR A 172 3.97 -4.45 14.21
N GLY A 173 3.99 -4.41 15.54
CA GLY A 173 3.54 -5.50 16.40
C GLY A 173 4.56 -6.65 16.53
N ALA A 174 5.77 -6.47 15.99
CA ALA A 174 6.83 -7.46 16.03
C ALA A 174 8.21 -6.81 16.14
N VAL A 175 9.17 -7.52 16.72
CA VAL A 175 10.57 -7.18 16.55
C VAL A 175 11.00 -7.66 15.17
N ALA A 176 11.51 -6.74 14.37
CA ALA A 176 11.91 -7.07 13.00
C ALA A 176 13.16 -7.94 13.00
N LEU A 177 13.07 -9.09 12.37
CA LEU A 177 14.21 -9.96 12.11
C LEU A 177 14.87 -9.56 10.79
N LYS A 178 16.20 -9.57 10.77
CA LYS A 178 16.99 -9.27 9.58
C LYS A 178 16.61 -10.22 8.44
N GLY A 179 16.17 -9.64 7.32
CA GLY A 179 15.80 -10.38 6.12
C GLY A 179 14.34 -10.84 6.02
N GLU A 180 13.54 -10.69 7.07
CA GLU A 180 12.13 -11.16 7.08
C GLU A 180 11.09 -10.04 7.06
N HIS A 181 11.50 -8.78 6.94
CA HIS A 181 10.54 -7.69 6.98
C HIS A 181 9.88 -7.46 5.61
N SER A 182 8.58 -7.36 5.62
CA SER A 182 7.84 -6.82 4.48
C SER A 182 8.01 -5.30 4.42
N PRO A 183 8.16 -4.71 3.24
CA PRO A 183 8.17 -3.26 3.12
C PRO A 183 6.85 -2.72 3.63
N VAL A 184 6.89 -2.06 4.77
CA VAL A 184 5.75 -1.40 5.39
C VAL A 184 6.11 0.06 5.64
N VAL A 185 5.14 0.93 5.41
CA VAL A 185 5.25 2.36 5.69
C VAL A 185 4.06 2.76 6.55
N TYR A 186 4.31 3.54 7.58
CA TYR A 186 3.29 4.12 8.44
C TYR A 186 3.16 5.60 8.11
N ILE A 187 1.96 6.04 7.85
CA ILE A 187 1.62 7.43 7.64
C ILE A 187 0.74 7.84 8.80
N GLY A 188 1.22 8.76 9.61
CA GLY A 188 0.53 9.17 10.84
C GLY A 188 0.35 10.67 10.93
N ASN A 189 -0.80 11.10 11.45
CA ASN A 189 -1.02 12.48 11.87
C ASN A 189 -1.21 12.47 13.39
N ASP A 190 -0.20 12.95 14.09
CA ASP A 190 -0.20 12.92 15.55
C ASP A 190 -1.30 13.80 16.16
N LYS A 191 -1.66 14.90 15.49
CA LYS A 191 -2.69 15.83 15.97
C LYS A 191 -4.08 15.22 15.90
N THR A 192 -4.39 14.49 14.83
CA THR A 192 -5.71 13.90 14.61
C THR A 192 -5.81 12.48 15.13
N GLY A 193 -4.69 11.82 15.41
CA GLY A 193 -4.63 10.43 15.83
C GLY A 193 -4.87 9.43 14.70
N ILE A 194 -4.86 9.87 13.44
CA ILE A 194 -5.06 9.02 12.27
C ILE A 194 -3.74 8.37 11.89
N TRP A 195 -3.77 7.05 11.76
CA TRP A 195 -2.63 6.26 11.32
C TRP A 195 -3.05 5.30 10.21
N ILE A 196 -2.26 5.27 9.15
CA ILE A 196 -2.47 4.43 7.97
C ILE A 196 -1.25 3.53 7.81
N ARG A 197 -1.49 2.24 7.69
CA ARG A 197 -0.45 1.26 7.39
C ARG A 197 -0.52 0.90 5.91
N ALA A 198 0.55 1.13 5.19
CA ALA A 198 0.69 0.80 3.77
C ALA A 198 1.72 -0.30 3.57
N TYR A 199 1.36 -1.38 2.88
CA TYR A 199 2.24 -2.51 2.59
C TYR A 199 2.76 -2.46 1.16
N GLY A 200 4.00 -2.89 0.98
CA GLY A 200 4.64 -2.99 -0.32
C GLY A 200 5.27 -1.68 -0.79
N LEU A 201 5.84 -1.75 -1.99
CA LEU A 201 6.41 -0.59 -2.67
C LEU A 201 5.29 0.14 -3.39
N HIS A 202 5.03 1.36 -2.99
CA HIS A 202 4.00 2.17 -3.59
C HIS A 202 4.58 3.18 -4.59
N ASP A 203 3.80 3.46 -5.61
CA ASP A 203 3.99 4.65 -6.45
C ASP A 203 4.01 5.91 -5.58
N PRO A 204 4.93 6.88 -5.82
CA PRO A 204 5.02 8.12 -5.08
C PRO A 204 3.70 8.91 -5.02
N GLU A 205 2.93 8.92 -6.11
CA GLU A 205 1.60 9.55 -6.17
C GLU A 205 0.62 8.91 -5.18
N LYS A 206 0.67 7.60 -5.04
CA LYS A 206 -0.15 6.89 -4.07
C LYS A 206 0.27 7.21 -2.65
N PHE A 207 1.57 7.33 -2.37
CA PHE A 207 2.05 7.79 -1.06
C PHE A 207 1.55 9.20 -0.75
N ASN A 208 1.69 10.13 -1.69
CA ASN A 208 1.21 11.50 -1.53
C ASN A 208 -0.29 11.52 -1.22
N LYS A 209 -1.09 10.72 -1.93
CA LYS A 209 -2.52 10.60 -1.67
C LYS A 209 -2.84 10.10 -0.25
N LEU A 210 -2.10 9.10 0.25
CA LEU A 210 -2.27 8.60 1.62
C LEU A 210 -1.85 9.64 2.68
N ILE A 211 -0.85 10.48 2.38
CA ILE A 211 -0.45 11.60 3.24
C ILE A 211 -1.57 12.64 3.31
N GLU A 212 -2.15 13.03 2.17
CA GLU A 212 -3.29 13.94 2.15
C GLU A 212 -4.50 13.35 2.87
N GLU A 213 -4.76 12.05 2.71
CA GLU A 213 -5.81 11.36 3.46
C GLU A 213 -5.59 11.44 4.98
N ALA A 214 -4.36 11.29 5.45
CA ALA A 214 -4.04 11.41 6.87
C ALA A 214 -4.16 12.86 7.39
N ILE A 215 -4.02 13.86 6.51
CA ILE A 215 -4.19 15.27 6.84
C ILE A 215 -5.67 15.65 6.88
N ASP A 216 -6.43 15.29 5.85
CA ASP A 216 -7.81 15.74 5.63
C ASP A 216 -8.83 15.01 6.51
N ASN A 217 -8.55 13.78 6.92
CA ASN A 217 -9.41 13.03 7.81
C ASN A 217 -9.21 13.47 9.29
N SER A 218 -9.43 14.74 9.57
CA SER A 218 -9.81 15.13 10.95
C SER A 218 -11.01 14.28 11.35
N PRO A 219 -11.08 13.75 12.60
CA PRO A 219 -12.26 13.04 13.06
C PRO A 219 -13.45 13.97 12.80
N THR A 220 -14.26 13.65 11.81
CA THR A 220 -15.55 14.33 11.64
C THR A 220 -16.30 14.05 12.92
N GLU A 221 -16.58 15.09 13.69
CA GLU A 221 -17.54 15.06 14.79
C GLU A 221 -18.76 14.25 14.31
N PRO A 222 -19.31 13.33 15.11
CA PRO A 222 -20.44 12.52 14.71
C PRO A 222 -21.63 13.45 14.46
N GLY A 223 -21.83 13.91 13.22
CA GLY A 223 -22.91 14.82 12.84
C GLY A 223 -22.77 15.61 11.54
N GLN A 224 -21.59 15.79 10.98
CA GLN A 224 -21.45 16.55 9.72
C GLN A 224 -21.47 15.64 8.49
N LYS A 225 -22.67 15.42 7.97
CA LYS A 225 -22.91 14.89 6.61
C LYS A 225 -22.37 15.87 5.58
N GLY A 226 -21.63 15.33 4.62
CA GLY A 226 -20.99 16.00 3.53
C GLY A 226 -21.78 17.15 2.91
N GLY A 227 -21.13 18.28 2.80
CA GLY A 227 -21.51 19.46 2.04
C GLY A 227 -20.83 19.46 0.68
N ARG A 228 -21.53 18.97 -0.31
CA ARG A 228 -21.74 19.48 -1.66
C ARG A 228 -20.55 20.20 -2.33
N PHE A 229 -19.88 19.51 -3.25
CA PHE A 229 -19.26 20.15 -4.39
C PHE A 229 -20.37 20.77 -5.26
N GLN A 230 -20.36 22.07 -5.45
CA GLN A 230 -21.10 22.79 -6.51
C GLN A 230 -20.12 23.67 -7.28
N GLN A 231 -20.01 23.34 -8.57
CA GLN A 231 -19.65 24.09 -9.76
C GLN A 231 -18.22 24.61 -9.89
#